data_14abd98d428744ecf0759fd247484b2f
#
_entry.id   14abd98d428744ecf0759fd247484b2f
#
_cell.length_a   1.000
_cell.length_b   1.000
_cell.length_c   1.000
_cell.angle_alpha   90.00
_cell.angle_beta   90.00
_cell.angle_gamma   90.00
#
_symmetry.space_group_name_H-M   'P 1'
#
loop_
_entity.id
_entity.type
_entity.pdbx_description
1 polymer ?
#
loop_
_entity_poly.entity_id
_entity_poly.type
_entity_poly.pdbx_seq_one_letter_code
_entity_poly.pdbx_strand_id
1 'polypeptide(L)'
;MRGLAIASLVSQIGIVVTGGAVRLTGSGLGCPTFPRCTDDSYVNTPEYGIHGFIEFGNRLLTFVLAAIALATLVAVLRSRPRRRDLLEPAVVLFLGIPIQALLGGITVLTELNPWVVMLHFVASAVLIGVATVLVRRTREPAGPVRPIGGGVGGFWVRRLAWVVVAVTYVTIYLGTIVTGSGPHAGDDMAQRTSLDLESVSQLHVDAVFLLLGLTVGMSFAARAAGSPGRVAQAAAVLLGVELAQGAIGFAQYF
;
A
#
# COMPACT_ATOMS: atom_id res chain seq x y z
N MET A 1 -12.96 14.24 -12.47
CA MET A 1 -12.24 12.95 -12.45
C MET A 1 -10.88 13.02 -11.80
N ARG A 2 -9.96 13.92 -12.22
CA ARG A 2 -8.60 14.01 -11.63
C ARG A 2 -8.61 14.24 -10.11
N GLY A 3 -9.46 15.16 -9.61
CA GLY A 3 -9.60 15.41 -8.18
C GLY A 3 -10.04 14.16 -7.39
N LEU A 4 -11.00 13.39 -7.92
CA LEU A 4 -11.45 12.13 -7.30
C LEU A 4 -10.37 11.04 -7.34
N ALA A 5 -9.60 10.93 -8.43
CA ALA A 5 -8.47 10.00 -8.49
C ALA A 5 -7.39 10.36 -7.46
N ILE A 6 -7.08 11.64 -7.28
CA ILE A 6 -6.16 12.11 -6.24
C ILE A 6 -6.73 11.82 -4.85
N ALA A 7 -8.02 12.10 -4.62
CA ALA A 7 -8.68 11.78 -3.35
C ALA A 7 -8.63 10.28 -3.04
N SER A 8 -8.85 9.41 -4.06
CA SER A 8 -8.70 7.96 -3.91
C SER A 8 -7.27 7.59 -3.49
N LEU A 9 -6.24 8.15 -4.12
CA LEU A 9 -4.85 7.87 -3.75
C LEU A 9 -4.53 8.37 -2.34
N VAL A 10 -4.90 9.59 -2.01
CA VAL A 10 -4.64 10.19 -0.69
C VAL A 10 -5.35 9.42 0.41
N SER A 11 -6.61 9.01 0.20
CA SER A 11 -7.36 8.23 1.19
C SER A 11 -6.78 6.82 1.38
N GLN A 12 -6.31 6.14 0.31
CA GLN A 12 -5.63 4.85 0.43
C GLN A 12 -4.31 4.96 1.21
N ILE A 13 -3.52 6.00 0.97
CA ILE A 13 -2.30 6.25 1.76
C ILE A 13 -2.68 6.60 3.20
N GLY A 14 -3.69 7.45 3.40
CA GLY A 14 -4.14 7.89 4.71
C GLY A 14 -4.56 6.74 5.61
N ILE A 15 -5.36 5.79 5.11
CA ILE A 15 -5.80 4.64 5.91
C ILE A 15 -4.64 3.69 6.25
N VAL A 16 -3.62 3.57 5.39
CA VAL A 16 -2.41 2.80 5.71
C VAL A 16 -1.60 3.48 6.80
N VAL A 17 -1.46 4.80 6.75
CA VAL A 17 -0.77 5.57 7.81
C VAL A 17 -1.49 5.46 9.14
N THR A 18 -2.83 5.61 9.15
CA THR A 18 -3.62 5.46 10.39
C THR A 18 -3.64 4.01 10.89
N GLY A 19 -3.66 3.01 10.01
CA GLY A 19 -3.48 1.60 10.36
C GLY A 19 -2.10 1.31 10.97
N GLY A 20 -1.05 1.99 10.47
CA GLY A 20 0.27 1.99 11.10
C GLY A 20 0.24 2.58 12.52
N ALA A 21 -0.50 3.67 12.73
CA ALA A 21 -0.70 4.26 14.05
C ALA A 21 -1.44 3.30 15.00
N VAL A 22 -2.53 2.66 14.54
CA VAL A 22 -3.25 1.61 15.31
C VAL A 22 -2.25 0.55 15.81
N ARG A 23 -1.37 0.11 14.92
CA ARG A 23 -0.37 -0.90 15.25
C ARG A 23 0.67 -0.39 16.25
N LEU A 24 1.24 0.80 16.02
CA LEU A 24 2.31 1.37 16.87
C LEU A 24 1.82 1.73 18.27
N THR A 25 0.53 2.04 18.42
CA THR A 25 -0.09 2.36 19.71
C THR A 25 -0.64 1.14 20.45
N GLY A 26 -0.43 -0.09 19.94
CA GLY A 26 -0.98 -1.29 20.55
C GLY A 26 -2.51 -1.31 20.55
N SER A 27 -3.14 -0.70 19.54
CA SER A 27 -4.61 -0.53 19.49
C SER A 27 -5.30 -1.52 18.53
N GLY A 28 -4.58 -2.55 18.06
CA GLY A 28 -5.08 -3.47 17.05
C GLY A 28 -6.24 -4.37 17.51
N LEU A 29 -6.44 -4.51 18.83
CA LEU A 29 -7.57 -5.19 19.46
C LEU A 29 -8.40 -4.25 20.35
N GLY A 30 -8.33 -2.94 20.12
CA GLY A 30 -9.17 -1.94 20.80
C GLY A 30 -10.66 -2.10 20.50
N CYS A 31 -11.01 -2.78 19.41
CA CYS A 31 -12.34 -3.30 19.08
C CYS A 31 -12.22 -4.81 18.84
N PRO A 32 -12.39 -5.68 19.86
CA PRO A 32 -12.03 -7.09 19.79
C PRO A 32 -12.94 -7.94 18.91
N THR A 33 -14.02 -7.39 18.36
CA THR A 33 -14.97 -8.12 17.52
C THR A 33 -15.13 -7.48 16.13
N PHE A 34 -15.76 -8.22 15.19
CA PHE A 34 -16.10 -7.74 13.86
C PHE A 34 -17.42 -8.39 13.40
N PRO A 35 -18.35 -7.64 12.76
CA PRO A 35 -18.27 -6.22 12.39
C PRO A 35 -18.52 -5.24 13.53
N ARG A 36 -18.98 -5.70 14.69
CA ARG A 36 -19.16 -4.87 15.89
C ARG A 36 -17.80 -4.49 16.48
N CYS A 37 -17.78 -3.42 17.28
CA CYS A 37 -16.60 -3.06 18.06
C CYS A 37 -16.50 -3.92 19.33
N THR A 38 -17.64 -4.21 19.97
CA THR A 38 -17.76 -5.10 21.12
C THR A 38 -18.90 -6.10 20.88
N ASP A 39 -19.08 -7.07 21.75
CA ASP A 39 -20.15 -8.05 21.62
C ASP A 39 -21.55 -7.41 21.57
N ASP A 40 -21.73 -6.30 22.28
CA ASP A 40 -23.01 -5.61 22.41
C ASP A 40 -23.11 -4.29 21.63
N SER A 41 -22.01 -3.77 21.07
CA SER A 41 -21.99 -2.44 20.45
C SER A 41 -21.25 -2.41 19.11
N TYR A 42 -21.84 -1.65 18.15
CA TYR A 42 -21.16 -1.32 16.89
C TYR A 42 -20.15 -0.19 17.02
N VAL A 43 -20.22 0.59 18.09
CA VAL A 43 -19.34 1.73 18.35
C VAL A 43 -18.43 1.43 19.55
N ASN A 44 -17.30 2.15 19.61
CA ASN A 44 -16.42 2.06 20.76
C ASN A 44 -17.17 2.42 22.06
N THR A 45 -16.86 1.69 23.13
CA THR A 45 -17.37 1.95 24.48
C THR A 45 -16.25 2.50 25.38
N PRO A 46 -16.58 3.26 26.44
CA PRO A 46 -15.58 3.84 27.34
C PRO A 46 -14.60 2.84 27.96
N GLU A 47 -14.99 1.56 28.06
CA GLU A 47 -14.17 0.48 28.61
C GLU A 47 -12.88 0.24 27.84
N TYR A 48 -12.90 0.42 26.50
CA TYR A 48 -11.73 0.24 25.64
C TYR A 48 -10.87 1.51 25.50
N GLY A 49 -11.30 2.61 26.13
CA GLY A 49 -10.53 3.84 26.26
C GLY A 49 -9.99 4.38 24.93
N ILE A 50 -8.73 4.82 24.94
CA ILE A 50 -8.08 5.43 23.77
C ILE A 50 -7.81 4.39 22.66
N HIS A 51 -7.52 3.14 23.01
CA HIS A 51 -7.23 2.07 22.03
C HIS A 51 -8.47 1.77 21.18
N GLY A 52 -9.65 1.64 21.82
CA GLY A 52 -10.91 1.48 21.10
C GLY A 52 -11.22 2.67 20.20
N PHE A 53 -10.95 3.90 20.66
CA PHE A 53 -11.15 5.10 19.86
C PHE A 53 -10.24 5.14 18.61
N ILE A 54 -8.97 4.77 18.74
CA ILE A 54 -8.00 4.75 17.64
C ILE A 54 -8.40 3.70 16.61
N GLU A 55 -8.70 2.47 17.03
CA GLU A 55 -9.09 1.42 16.11
C GLU A 55 -10.44 1.72 15.45
N PHE A 56 -11.46 2.09 16.23
CA PHE A 56 -12.79 2.44 15.71
C PHE A 56 -12.71 3.59 14.71
N GLY A 57 -11.92 4.63 15.02
CA GLY A 57 -11.67 5.74 14.11
C GLY A 57 -11.07 5.27 12.76
N ASN A 58 -10.12 4.34 12.79
CA ASN A 58 -9.56 3.75 11.58
C ASN A 58 -10.60 2.95 10.79
N ARG A 59 -11.50 2.20 11.47
CA ARG A 59 -12.61 1.50 10.80
C ARG A 59 -13.56 2.49 10.12
N LEU A 60 -13.86 3.64 10.72
CA LEU A 60 -14.73 4.66 10.13
C LEU A 60 -14.15 5.25 8.83
N LEU A 61 -12.82 5.35 8.71
CA LEU A 61 -12.19 5.81 7.46
C LEU A 61 -12.52 4.91 6.27
N THR A 62 -12.83 3.65 6.48
CA THR A 62 -13.25 2.72 5.41
C THR A 62 -14.50 3.22 4.69
N PHE A 63 -15.45 3.84 5.41
CA PHE A 63 -16.66 4.42 4.79
C PHE A 63 -16.32 5.65 3.94
N VAL A 64 -15.34 6.46 4.37
CA VAL A 64 -14.85 7.59 3.58
C VAL A 64 -14.21 7.09 2.28
N LEU A 65 -13.37 6.04 2.37
CA LEU A 65 -12.78 5.41 1.19
C LEU A 65 -13.85 4.86 0.25
N ALA A 66 -14.86 4.19 0.79
CA ALA A 66 -15.97 3.63 0.02
C ALA A 66 -16.74 4.72 -0.73
N ALA A 67 -17.04 5.84 -0.07
CA ALA A 67 -17.72 6.98 -0.69
C ALA A 67 -16.88 7.60 -1.82
N ILE A 68 -15.56 7.78 -1.60
CA ILE A 68 -14.65 8.32 -2.62
C ILE A 68 -14.53 7.36 -3.80
N ALA A 69 -14.39 6.05 -3.55
CA ALA A 69 -14.28 5.05 -4.62
C ALA A 69 -15.57 4.94 -5.43
N LEU A 70 -16.74 4.97 -4.78
CA LEU A 70 -18.04 5.00 -5.44
C LEU A 70 -18.19 6.26 -6.31
N ALA A 71 -17.87 7.44 -5.76
CA ALA A 71 -17.91 8.69 -6.50
C ALA A 71 -16.97 8.66 -7.71
N THR A 72 -15.77 8.07 -7.54
CA THR A 72 -14.79 7.90 -8.62
C THR A 72 -15.33 6.98 -9.71
N LEU A 73 -15.89 5.82 -9.35
CA LEU A 73 -16.48 4.88 -10.29
C LEU A 73 -17.66 5.50 -11.06
N VAL A 74 -18.57 6.17 -10.36
CA VAL A 74 -19.71 6.88 -10.98
C VAL A 74 -19.22 7.97 -11.94
N ALA A 75 -18.21 8.76 -11.55
CA ALA A 75 -17.63 9.80 -12.43
C ALA A 75 -17.00 9.19 -13.69
N VAL A 76 -16.32 8.04 -13.57
CA VAL A 76 -15.75 7.32 -14.71
C VAL A 76 -16.87 6.79 -15.63
N LEU A 77 -17.90 6.16 -15.08
CA LEU A 77 -19.03 5.63 -15.85
C LEU A 77 -19.81 6.72 -16.59
N ARG A 78 -19.92 7.92 -16.01
CA ARG A 78 -20.59 9.10 -16.60
C ARG A 78 -19.71 9.92 -17.51
N SER A 79 -18.41 9.59 -17.66
CA SER A 79 -17.48 10.37 -18.47
C SER A 79 -17.86 10.41 -19.95
N ARG A 80 -17.73 11.60 -20.56
CA ARG A 80 -17.92 11.79 -22.00
C ARG A 80 -16.74 12.62 -22.54
N PRO A 81 -15.99 12.10 -23.54
CA PRO A 81 -16.06 10.75 -24.12
C PRO A 81 -15.77 9.66 -23.07
N ARG A 82 -16.22 8.44 -23.36
CA ARG A 82 -16.03 7.30 -22.43
C ARG A 82 -14.55 6.99 -22.20
N ARG A 83 -14.12 7.02 -20.94
CA ARG A 83 -12.76 6.74 -20.49
C ARG A 83 -12.68 5.27 -20.01
N ARG A 84 -12.68 4.32 -20.97
CA ARG A 84 -12.57 2.89 -20.67
C ARG A 84 -11.27 2.52 -19.97
N ASP A 85 -10.20 3.27 -20.24
CA ASP A 85 -8.89 3.15 -19.61
C ASP A 85 -8.89 3.43 -18.11
N LEU A 86 -9.88 4.17 -17.59
CA LEU A 86 -10.06 4.46 -16.17
C LEU A 86 -11.02 3.48 -15.48
N LEU A 87 -11.81 2.71 -16.24
CA LEU A 87 -12.86 1.86 -15.67
C LEU A 87 -12.26 0.73 -14.84
N GLU A 88 -11.29 0.02 -15.39
CA GLU A 88 -10.62 -1.10 -14.72
C GLU A 88 -10.06 -0.68 -13.34
N PRO A 89 -9.17 0.33 -13.21
CA PRO A 89 -8.65 0.72 -11.91
C PRO A 89 -9.74 1.27 -10.98
N ALA A 90 -10.78 1.95 -11.49
CA ALA A 90 -11.87 2.44 -10.66
C ALA A 90 -12.72 1.28 -10.08
N VAL A 91 -12.97 0.23 -10.86
CA VAL A 91 -13.67 -0.98 -10.39
C VAL A 91 -12.82 -1.73 -9.36
N VAL A 92 -11.53 -1.90 -9.62
CA VAL A 92 -10.61 -2.57 -8.68
C VAL A 92 -10.56 -1.84 -7.34
N LEU A 93 -10.47 -0.50 -7.34
CA LEU A 93 -10.50 0.30 -6.11
C LEU A 93 -11.83 0.16 -5.38
N PHE A 94 -12.97 0.19 -6.09
CA PHE A 94 -14.29 0.07 -5.48
C PHE A 94 -14.51 -1.32 -4.85
N LEU A 95 -14.17 -2.39 -5.56
CA LEU A 95 -14.30 -3.76 -5.05
C LEU A 95 -13.23 -4.11 -4.01
N GLY A 96 -12.07 -3.47 -4.09
CA GLY A 96 -10.98 -3.65 -3.15
C GLY A 96 -11.34 -3.22 -1.72
N ILE A 97 -12.19 -2.20 -1.54
CA ILE A 97 -12.56 -1.72 -0.21
C ILE A 97 -13.34 -2.74 0.61
N PRO A 98 -14.43 -3.36 0.13
CA PRO A 98 -15.10 -4.42 0.90
C PRO A 98 -14.21 -5.64 1.14
N ILE A 99 -13.35 -5.99 0.19
CA ILE A 99 -12.36 -7.07 0.39
C ILE A 99 -11.39 -6.70 1.52
N GLN A 100 -10.90 -5.47 1.57
CA GLN A 100 -10.03 -4.99 2.63
C GLN A 100 -10.74 -4.89 3.99
N ALA A 101 -12.01 -4.51 4.01
CA ALA A 101 -12.82 -4.52 5.23
C ALA A 101 -12.97 -5.95 5.80
N LEU A 102 -13.22 -6.93 4.94
CA LEU A 102 -13.28 -8.34 5.33
C LEU A 102 -11.92 -8.85 5.84
N LEU A 103 -10.83 -8.57 5.12
CA LEU A 103 -9.48 -8.93 5.56
C LEU A 103 -9.14 -8.28 6.91
N GLY A 104 -9.46 -6.99 7.08
CA GLY A 104 -9.29 -6.29 8.36
C GLY A 104 -10.12 -6.89 9.47
N GLY A 105 -11.37 -7.31 9.19
CA GLY A 105 -12.19 -8.04 10.14
C GLY A 105 -11.59 -9.40 10.54
N ILE A 106 -11.06 -10.13 9.57
CA ILE A 106 -10.37 -11.41 9.82
C ILE A 106 -9.12 -11.19 10.68
N THR A 107 -8.37 -10.09 10.51
CA THR A 107 -7.21 -9.80 11.38
C THR A 107 -7.63 -9.72 12.84
N VAL A 108 -8.75 -9.07 13.14
CA VAL A 108 -9.27 -8.95 14.51
C VAL A 108 -9.75 -10.30 15.03
N LEU A 109 -10.59 -11.02 14.25
CA LEU A 109 -11.15 -12.32 14.63
C LEU A 109 -10.08 -13.41 14.80
N THR A 110 -8.89 -13.22 14.26
CA THR A 110 -7.74 -14.13 14.41
C THR A 110 -6.68 -13.60 15.38
N GLU A 111 -7.07 -12.66 16.27
CA GLU A 111 -6.19 -12.07 17.28
C GLU A 111 -4.87 -11.54 16.69
N LEU A 112 -5.00 -10.81 15.58
CA LEU A 112 -3.88 -10.24 14.81
C LEU A 112 -2.89 -11.29 14.30
N ASN A 113 -3.40 -12.44 13.84
CA ASN A 113 -2.53 -13.43 13.20
C ASN A 113 -1.60 -12.77 12.17
N PRO A 114 -0.26 -12.89 12.31
CA PRO A 114 0.69 -12.11 11.53
C PRO A 114 0.56 -12.34 10.02
N TRP A 115 0.20 -13.54 9.58
CA TRP A 115 0.03 -13.86 8.16
C TRP A 115 -1.18 -13.16 7.55
N VAL A 116 -2.28 -13.03 8.31
CA VAL A 116 -3.48 -12.31 7.88
C VAL A 116 -3.20 -10.80 7.83
N VAL A 117 -2.51 -10.26 8.84
CA VAL A 117 -2.08 -8.85 8.88
C VAL A 117 -1.17 -8.52 7.69
N MET A 118 -0.21 -9.40 7.37
CA MET A 118 0.66 -9.26 6.19
C MET A 118 -0.14 -9.21 4.89
N LEU A 119 -1.10 -10.14 4.72
CA LEU A 119 -1.95 -10.17 3.53
C LEU A 119 -2.77 -8.89 3.39
N HIS A 120 -3.37 -8.41 4.50
CA HIS A 120 -4.13 -7.16 4.54
C HIS A 120 -3.27 -5.96 4.14
N PHE A 121 -2.03 -5.87 4.64
CA PHE A 121 -1.10 -4.79 4.31
C PHE A 121 -0.64 -4.84 2.85
N VAL A 122 -0.23 -6.01 2.34
CA VAL A 122 0.21 -6.17 0.94
C VAL A 122 -0.93 -5.84 -0.03
N ALA A 123 -2.15 -6.27 0.27
CA ALA A 123 -3.32 -5.92 -0.53
C ALA A 123 -3.59 -4.40 -0.52
N SER A 124 -3.37 -3.71 0.62
CA SER A 124 -3.43 -2.24 0.69
C SER A 124 -2.37 -1.58 -0.20
N ALA A 125 -1.14 -2.10 -0.21
CA ALA A 125 -0.07 -1.60 -1.08
C ALA A 125 -0.42 -1.75 -2.58
N VAL A 126 -1.07 -2.87 -2.95
CA VAL A 126 -1.59 -3.07 -4.32
C VAL A 126 -2.64 -2.01 -4.67
N LEU A 127 -3.59 -1.72 -3.77
CA LEU A 127 -4.61 -0.69 -4.01
C LEU A 127 -4.00 0.71 -4.15
N ILE A 128 -2.97 1.05 -3.39
CA ILE A 128 -2.19 2.30 -3.59
C ILE A 128 -1.56 2.33 -4.99
N GLY A 129 -0.98 1.22 -5.45
CA GLY A 129 -0.46 1.08 -6.81
C GLY A 129 -1.53 1.32 -7.88
N VAL A 130 -2.71 0.71 -7.72
CA VAL A 130 -3.86 0.90 -8.63
C VAL A 130 -4.35 2.35 -8.62
N ALA A 131 -4.45 2.99 -7.44
CA ALA A 131 -4.83 4.40 -7.31
C ALA A 131 -3.81 5.33 -8.00
N THR A 132 -2.51 5.01 -7.90
CA THR A 132 -1.44 5.74 -8.60
C THR A 132 -1.60 5.63 -10.12
N VAL A 133 -1.90 4.43 -10.63
CA VAL A 133 -2.20 4.20 -12.05
C VAL A 133 -3.42 5.01 -12.48
N LEU A 134 -4.49 5.02 -11.67
CA LEU A 134 -5.68 5.81 -11.95
C LEU A 134 -5.35 7.32 -12.05
N VAL A 135 -4.63 7.88 -11.08
CA VAL A 135 -4.18 9.29 -11.10
C VAL A 135 -3.37 9.58 -12.36
N ARG A 136 -2.44 8.73 -12.72
CA ARG A 136 -1.61 8.88 -13.91
C ARG A 136 -2.45 8.89 -15.18
N ARG A 137 -3.33 7.90 -15.37
CA ARG A 137 -4.22 7.79 -16.54
C ARG A 137 -5.15 9.01 -16.68
N THR A 138 -5.54 9.66 -15.57
CA THR A 138 -6.35 10.90 -15.65
C THR A 138 -5.57 12.10 -16.21
N ARG A 139 -4.25 12.05 -16.27
CA ARG A 139 -3.39 13.11 -16.85
C ARG A 139 -3.13 12.92 -18.34
N GLU A 140 -3.43 11.74 -18.86
CA GLU A 140 -3.19 11.39 -20.26
C GLU A 140 -4.48 11.55 -21.08
N PRO A 141 -4.39 11.90 -22.38
CA PRO A 141 -5.54 11.88 -23.28
C PRO A 141 -6.18 10.49 -23.33
N ALA A 142 -7.49 10.43 -23.61
CA ALA A 142 -8.18 9.15 -23.82
C ALA A 142 -7.53 8.40 -25.01
N GLY A 143 -7.11 7.17 -24.77
CA GLY A 143 -6.47 6.36 -25.82
C GLY A 143 -5.63 5.21 -25.24
N PRO A 144 -5.06 4.38 -26.11
CA PRO A 144 -4.16 3.32 -25.67
C PRO A 144 -2.92 3.92 -25.00
N VAL A 145 -2.46 3.25 -23.92
CA VAL A 145 -1.24 3.64 -23.21
C VAL A 145 -0.06 3.60 -24.18
N ARG A 146 0.56 4.75 -24.39
CA ARG A 146 1.74 4.84 -25.25
C ARG A 146 2.93 4.20 -24.55
N PRO A 147 3.66 3.25 -25.19
CA PRO A 147 4.85 2.66 -24.62
C PRO A 147 5.91 3.72 -24.31
N ILE A 148 6.63 3.57 -23.20
CA ILE A 148 7.77 4.41 -22.86
C ILE A 148 8.93 4.02 -23.78
N GLY A 149 9.31 4.90 -24.68
CA GLY A 149 10.44 4.70 -25.62
C GLY A 149 10.17 3.66 -26.72
N GLY A 150 10.68 3.92 -27.91
CA GLY A 150 10.72 2.97 -29.02
C GLY A 150 12.07 2.25 -29.07
N GLY A 151 12.14 1.13 -29.83
CA GLY A 151 13.37 0.38 -30.05
C GLY A 151 13.80 -0.53 -28.89
N VAL A 152 14.97 -1.14 -29.07
CA VAL A 152 15.54 -2.16 -28.15
C VAL A 152 15.79 -1.58 -26.75
N GLY A 153 16.31 -0.35 -26.66
CA GLY A 153 16.57 0.31 -25.38
C GLY A 153 15.29 0.52 -24.54
N GLY A 154 14.20 0.99 -25.17
CA GLY A 154 12.92 1.16 -24.48
C GLY A 154 12.28 -0.15 -24.01
N PHE A 155 12.52 -1.26 -24.73
CA PHE A 155 12.09 -2.58 -24.32
C PHE A 155 12.78 -3.01 -23.00
N TRP A 156 14.09 -2.87 -22.91
CA TRP A 156 14.85 -3.26 -21.71
C TRP A 156 14.56 -2.38 -20.52
N VAL A 157 14.43 -1.06 -20.71
CA VAL A 157 14.02 -0.14 -19.64
C VAL A 157 12.66 -0.53 -19.06
N ARG A 158 11.69 -0.91 -19.91
CA ARG A 158 10.37 -1.38 -19.44
C ARG A 158 10.47 -2.71 -18.69
N ARG A 159 11.29 -3.65 -19.15
CA ARG A 159 11.53 -4.91 -18.43
C ARG A 159 12.14 -4.67 -17.05
N LEU A 160 13.17 -3.83 -17.00
CA LEU A 160 13.80 -3.45 -15.73
C LEU A 160 12.81 -2.75 -14.79
N ALA A 161 11.93 -1.90 -15.30
CA ALA A 161 10.88 -1.26 -14.49
C ALA A 161 9.95 -2.31 -13.83
N TRP A 162 9.56 -3.37 -14.57
CA TRP A 162 8.77 -4.45 -13.98
C TRP A 162 9.55 -5.25 -12.93
N VAL A 163 10.84 -5.47 -13.13
CA VAL A 163 11.71 -6.11 -12.12
C VAL A 163 11.77 -5.24 -10.87
N VAL A 164 11.98 -3.91 -11.00
CA VAL A 164 11.95 -2.98 -9.86
C VAL A 164 10.62 -3.08 -9.12
N VAL A 165 9.49 -3.05 -9.83
CA VAL A 165 8.15 -3.19 -9.19
C VAL A 165 8.03 -4.53 -8.46
N ALA A 166 8.43 -5.64 -9.08
CA ALA A 166 8.35 -6.96 -8.46
C ALA A 166 9.22 -7.04 -7.19
N VAL A 167 10.47 -6.57 -7.26
CA VAL A 167 11.37 -6.56 -6.11
C VAL A 167 10.87 -5.61 -5.01
N THR A 168 10.25 -4.47 -5.36
CA THR A 168 9.60 -3.58 -4.38
C THR A 168 8.53 -4.34 -3.58
N TYR A 169 7.64 -5.09 -4.24
CA TYR A 169 6.62 -5.88 -3.53
C TYR A 169 7.21 -7.02 -2.70
N VAL A 170 8.28 -7.66 -3.17
CA VAL A 170 9.02 -8.66 -2.38
C VAL A 170 9.63 -8.00 -1.13
N THR A 171 10.27 -6.85 -1.28
CA THR A 171 10.85 -6.10 -0.16
C THR A 171 9.77 -5.68 0.86
N ILE A 172 8.62 -5.17 0.38
CA ILE A 172 7.47 -4.85 1.25
C ILE A 172 7.00 -6.09 1.99
N TYR A 173 6.83 -7.22 1.30
CA TYR A 173 6.40 -8.47 1.91
C TYR A 173 7.37 -8.96 2.99
N LEU A 174 8.67 -8.97 2.71
CA LEU A 174 9.71 -9.31 3.69
C LEU A 174 9.69 -8.35 4.89
N GLY A 175 9.49 -7.06 4.67
CA GLY A 175 9.31 -6.08 5.75
C GLY A 175 8.10 -6.39 6.63
N THR A 176 7.00 -6.93 6.07
CA THR A 176 5.86 -7.36 6.90
C THR A 176 6.18 -8.59 7.73
N ILE A 177 7.03 -9.51 7.25
CA ILE A 177 7.51 -10.66 8.03
C ILE A 177 8.35 -10.18 9.22
N VAL A 178 9.32 -9.28 8.98
CA VAL A 178 10.11 -8.67 10.07
C VAL A 178 9.19 -8.06 11.13
N THR A 179 8.20 -7.30 10.68
CA THR A 179 7.19 -6.70 11.54
C THR A 179 6.40 -7.72 12.37
N GLY A 180 5.95 -8.81 11.75
CA GLY A 180 5.20 -9.87 12.44
C GLY A 180 6.06 -10.75 13.35
N SER A 181 7.40 -10.69 13.21
CA SER A 181 8.37 -11.37 14.09
C SER A 181 8.85 -10.46 15.24
N GLY A 182 8.71 -9.13 15.08
CA GLY A 182 9.22 -8.12 16.01
C GLY A 182 8.25 -7.73 17.13
N PRO A 183 8.65 -6.78 18.00
CA PRO A 183 7.88 -6.39 19.18
C PRO A 183 6.58 -5.62 18.86
N HIS A 184 6.52 -4.93 17.74
CA HIS A 184 5.39 -4.04 17.39
C HIS A 184 4.37 -4.74 16.47
N ALA A 185 3.70 -5.79 16.94
CA ALA A 185 2.71 -6.53 16.13
C ALA A 185 1.28 -5.96 16.21
N GLY A 186 1.04 -4.92 16.99
CA GLY A 186 -0.25 -4.23 17.04
C GLY A 186 -1.02 -4.37 18.34
N ASP A 187 -0.62 -5.30 19.21
CA ASP A 187 -1.13 -5.51 20.56
C ASP A 187 -0.14 -6.36 21.33
N ASP A 188 -0.14 -6.26 22.66
CA ASP A 188 0.74 -7.06 23.54
C ASP A 188 0.41 -8.56 23.46
N MET A 189 -0.86 -8.88 23.25
CA MET A 189 -1.37 -10.25 23.11
C MET A 189 -1.26 -10.79 21.67
N ALA A 190 -0.87 -9.95 20.70
CA ALA A 190 -0.79 -10.35 19.29
C ALA A 190 0.22 -11.49 19.09
N GLN A 191 -0.19 -12.48 18.32
CA GLN A 191 0.69 -13.59 17.94
C GLN A 191 1.89 -13.08 17.16
N ARG A 192 3.05 -13.74 17.34
CA ARG A 192 4.25 -13.51 16.54
C ARG A 192 4.46 -14.67 15.57
N THR A 193 5.20 -14.43 14.50
CA THR A 193 5.71 -15.53 13.69
C THR A 193 6.72 -16.32 14.55
N SER A 194 6.84 -17.60 14.34
CA SER A 194 7.90 -18.42 14.97
C SER A 194 9.27 -18.26 14.29
N LEU A 195 9.41 -17.28 13.38
CA LEU A 195 10.63 -17.06 12.62
C LEU A 195 11.64 -16.28 13.44
N ASP A 196 12.92 -16.62 13.27
CA ASP A 196 14.01 -15.90 13.88
C ASP A 196 14.10 -14.47 13.33
N LEU A 197 14.00 -13.47 14.22
CA LEU A 197 13.95 -12.06 13.86
C LEU A 197 15.22 -11.59 13.14
N GLU A 198 16.38 -12.07 13.56
CA GLU A 198 17.66 -11.69 12.94
C GLU A 198 17.74 -12.17 11.49
N SER A 199 17.43 -13.44 11.25
CA SER A 199 17.44 -14.04 9.92
C SER A 199 16.46 -13.36 8.96
N VAL A 200 15.22 -13.08 9.39
CA VAL A 200 14.24 -12.42 8.52
C VAL A 200 14.56 -10.96 8.30
N SER A 201 15.18 -10.28 9.27
CA SER A 201 15.66 -8.91 9.12
C SER A 201 16.80 -8.82 8.13
N GLN A 202 17.76 -9.77 8.20
CA GLN A 202 18.85 -9.85 7.22
C GLN A 202 18.32 -10.06 5.80
N LEU A 203 17.39 -11.00 5.60
CA LEU A 203 16.79 -11.24 4.29
C LEU A 203 16.05 -10.00 3.75
N HIS A 204 15.37 -9.25 4.61
CA HIS A 204 14.74 -7.99 4.23
C HIS A 204 15.78 -6.95 3.81
N VAL A 205 16.85 -6.79 4.55
CA VAL A 205 17.95 -5.86 4.23
C VAL A 205 18.61 -6.23 2.90
N ASP A 206 18.85 -7.52 2.63
CA ASP A 206 19.39 -7.99 1.34
C ASP A 206 18.46 -7.61 0.17
N ALA A 207 17.14 -7.75 0.35
CA ALA A 207 16.17 -7.32 -0.65
C ALA A 207 16.15 -5.78 -0.84
N VAL A 208 16.35 -5.00 0.22
CA VAL A 208 16.50 -3.53 0.15
C VAL A 208 17.74 -3.15 -0.66
N PHE A 209 18.90 -3.78 -0.41
CA PHE A 209 20.11 -3.51 -1.19
C PHE A 209 19.96 -3.90 -2.66
N LEU A 210 19.30 -5.04 -2.95
CA LEU A 210 18.96 -5.42 -4.33
C LEU A 210 18.09 -4.35 -4.99
N LEU A 211 17.05 -3.85 -4.29
CA LEU A 211 16.15 -2.83 -4.82
C LEU A 211 16.90 -1.52 -5.10
N LEU A 212 17.74 -1.05 -4.17
CA LEU A 212 18.60 0.11 -4.36
C LEU A 212 19.48 -0.02 -5.59
N GLY A 213 20.17 -1.17 -5.76
CA GLY A 213 20.99 -1.43 -6.92
C GLY A 213 20.21 -1.42 -8.23
N LEU A 214 19.02 -2.02 -8.27
CA LEU A 214 18.13 -2.01 -9.42
C LEU A 214 17.62 -0.59 -9.76
N THR A 215 17.30 0.21 -8.76
CA THR A 215 16.82 1.60 -8.94
C THR A 215 17.94 2.50 -9.48
N VAL A 216 19.16 2.35 -8.98
CA VAL A 216 20.35 3.02 -9.53
C VAL A 216 20.59 2.56 -10.98
N GLY A 217 20.60 1.24 -11.24
CA GLY A 217 20.74 0.66 -12.57
C GLY A 217 19.65 1.18 -13.53
N MET A 218 18.40 1.32 -13.07
CA MET A 218 17.30 1.89 -13.85
C MET A 218 17.59 3.35 -14.26
N SER A 219 18.17 4.15 -13.38
CA SER A 219 18.55 5.53 -13.68
C SER A 219 19.58 5.61 -14.82
N PHE A 220 20.58 4.72 -14.82
CA PHE A 220 21.59 4.64 -15.88
C PHE A 220 21.00 4.08 -17.18
N ALA A 221 20.24 2.98 -17.10
CA ALA A 221 19.61 2.36 -18.26
C ALA A 221 18.65 3.33 -18.99
N ALA A 222 17.87 4.11 -18.23
CA ALA A 222 16.97 5.12 -18.81
C ALA A 222 17.74 6.20 -19.58
N ARG A 223 18.88 6.68 -19.04
CA ARG A 223 19.73 7.66 -19.73
C ARG A 223 20.39 7.09 -20.98
N ALA A 224 20.98 5.90 -20.87
CA ALA A 224 21.63 5.22 -21.99
C ALA A 224 20.67 4.90 -23.14
N ALA A 225 19.42 4.57 -22.83
CA ALA A 225 18.37 4.31 -23.81
C ALA A 225 17.74 5.58 -24.42
N GLY A 226 18.20 6.78 -24.07
CA GLY A 226 17.58 8.03 -24.50
C GLY A 226 16.11 8.15 -24.07
N SER A 227 15.73 7.51 -22.96
CA SER A 227 14.37 7.56 -22.45
C SER A 227 13.97 8.98 -22.01
N PRO A 228 12.66 9.34 -22.05
CA PRO A 228 12.23 10.65 -21.59
C PRO A 228 12.76 10.95 -20.19
N GLY A 229 13.25 12.17 -19.94
CA GLY A 229 13.82 12.58 -18.64
C GLY A 229 12.95 12.29 -17.42
N ARG A 230 11.63 12.16 -17.65
CA ARG A 230 10.66 11.72 -16.63
C ARG A 230 10.97 10.34 -16.02
N VAL A 231 11.55 9.43 -16.78
CA VAL A 231 11.89 8.07 -16.28
C VAL A 231 13.07 8.16 -15.31
N ALA A 232 14.13 8.87 -15.70
CA ALA A 232 15.28 9.09 -14.84
C ALA A 232 14.92 9.89 -13.58
N GLN A 233 14.03 10.88 -13.71
CA GLN A 233 13.52 11.64 -12.55
C GLN A 233 12.69 10.75 -11.60
N ALA A 234 11.82 9.89 -12.13
CA ALA A 234 11.04 8.97 -11.32
C ALA A 234 11.94 7.97 -10.56
N ALA A 235 12.98 7.45 -11.22
CA ALA A 235 13.97 6.59 -10.56
C ALA A 235 14.75 7.33 -9.46
N ALA A 236 15.13 8.59 -9.69
CA ALA A 236 15.79 9.40 -8.66
C ALA A 236 14.88 9.68 -7.44
N VAL A 237 13.59 9.95 -7.67
CA VAL A 237 12.60 10.12 -6.59
C VAL A 237 12.43 8.81 -5.82
N LEU A 238 12.31 7.68 -6.53
CA LEU A 238 12.21 6.35 -5.90
C LEU A 238 13.42 6.08 -5.02
N LEU A 239 14.64 6.30 -5.53
CA LEU A 239 15.88 6.15 -4.77
C LEU A 239 15.88 7.01 -3.50
N GLY A 240 15.44 8.27 -3.59
CA GLY A 240 15.29 9.15 -2.43
C GLY A 240 14.32 8.60 -1.38
N VAL A 241 13.20 8.02 -1.81
CA VAL A 241 12.21 7.37 -0.92
C VAL A 241 12.81 6.11 -0.28
N GLU A 242 13.50 5.27 -1.05
CA GLU A 242 14.16 4.05 -0.56
C GLU A 242 15.19 4.39 0.52
N LEU A 243 16.04 5.39 0.30
CA LEU A 243 17.04 5.85 1.27
C LEU A 243 16.38 6.41 2.53
N ALA A 244 15.31 7.20 2.40
CA ALA A 244 14.56 7.72 3.53
C ALA A 244 13.91 6.60 4.36
N GLN A 245 13.32 5.60 3.69
CA GLN A 245 12.77 4.41 4.36
C GLN A 245 13.85 3.57 5.05
N GLY A 246 15.02 3.41 4.42
CA GLY A 246 16.17 2.76 5.02
C GLY A 246 16.64 3.46 6.30
N ALA A 247 16.72 4.79 6.30
CA ALA A 247 17.08 5.58 7.48
C ALA A 247 16.05 5.43 8.61
N ILE A 248 14.75 5.45 8.29
CA ILE A 248 13.67 5.21 9.26
C ILE A 248 13.75 3.78 9.82
N GLY A 249 13.92 2.77 8.96
CA GLY A 249 14.04 1.38 9.38
C GLY A 249 15.25 1.14 10.30
N PHE A 250 16.38 1.77 9.98
CA PHE A 250 17.57 1.74 10.83
C PHE A 250 17.30 2.34 12.21
N ALA A 251 16.66 3.53 12.27
CA ALA A 251 16.30 4.17 13.52
C ALA A 251 15.25 3.39 14.35
N GLN A 252 14.45 2.53 13.72
CA GLN A 252 13.49 1.66 14.41
C GLN A 252 14.14 0.39 14.97
N TYR A 253 15.27 -0.03 14.40
CA TYR A 253 15.96 -1.25 14.80
C TYR A 253 16.80 -1.05 16.07
N PHE A 254 17.35 0.15 16.28
CA PHE A 254 18.16 0.55 17.44
C PHE A 254 17.36 1.38 18.44
#